data_fac25fbd52903c5dec70d88e5276af89
#
_entry.id   fac25fbd52903c5dec70d88e5276af89
#
_cell.length_a   1.000
_cell.length_b   1.000
_cell.length_c   1.000
_cell.angle_alpha   90.00
_cell.angle_beta   90.00
_cell.angle_gamma   90.00
#
_symmetry.space_group_name_H-M   'P 1'
#
loop_
_entity.id
_entity.type
_entity.pdbx_description
1 polymer ?
#
loop_
_entity_poly.entity_id
_entity_poly.type
_entity_poly.pdbx_seq_one_letter_code
_entity_poly.pdbx_strand_id
1 'polypeptide(L)'
;MSVIALRRPQPPTRKGWCPGALKPMETGDGLLARVRVPRGRLSLDQAAALAEAAVRCGNGVIGLSARANLHLRGLSERTLPDLHARLKEIGLIDADPEVERLRNVVASPLDDLDPHALLDLGPSVAALETRLSEDKRLRQLPAKFSFVLDAQGRLPLGDVDADIRFEASRDGTLAVYLAGDDILAAQCAPEETVDVAARLGFAFIALADVGQAAPRRMRALVEREGAEAIFAKAALRAKPCKRPQRRAALRDVIGAHAYGADFVVGAAVAFGEIESVHLEALIDDARALGAISLRLTHWRAFLIAGLDRGGAESLVHSMADLGFIVDADDPRVRIAACPGAPACMHGHRSVRDDATRWAATLPKGDGVILHVSGCTKGCARPAATAATLTATATGYDLVLGGRAGDPPARRGLSGAEVMQLLANEGAEMFAGAGQS
;
A
#
# COMPACT_ATOMS: atom_id res chain seq x y z
N MET A 1 13.69 -18.43 -30.08
CA MET A 1 12.47 -18.40 -29.26
C MET A 1 12.62 -19.43 -28.14
N SER A 2 13.05 -19.02 -26.96
CA SER A 2 13.18 -19.93 -25.82
C SER A 2 11.79 -20.13 -25.22
N VAL A 3 11.31 -21.35 -25.27
CA VAL A 3 10.07 -21.78 -24.60
C VAL A 3 10.33 -21.74 -23.09
N ILE A 4 9.77 -20.75 -22.41
CA ILE A 4 9.76 -20.71 -20.94
C ILE A 4 8.82 -21.85 -20.51
N ALA A 5 9.40 -22.91 -20.00
CA ALA A 5 8.64 -24.02 -19.42
C ALA A 5 7.83 -23.51 -18.23
N LEU A 6 6.51 -23.51 -18.34
CA LEU A 6 5.60 -23.18 -17.26
C LEU A 6 5.83 -24.16 -16.10
N ARG A 7 6.49 -23.70 -15.04
CA ARG A 7 6.64 -24.46 -13.80
C ARG A 7 5.23 -24.70 -13.21
N ARG A 8 4.96 -25.96 -12.83
CA ARG A 8 3.71 -26.31 -12.12
C ARG A 8 3.53 -25.43 -10.86
N PRO A 9 2.33 -24.91 -10.60
CA PRO A 9 2.06 -24.13 -9.40
C PRO A 9 2.41 -24.94 -8.15
N GLN A 10 3.24 -24.34 -7.29
CA GLN A 10 3.53 -24.95 -5.98
C GLN A 10 2.45 -24.55 -4.98
N PRO A 11 2.09 -25.42 -4.03
CA PRO A 11 1.13 -25.06 -2.99
C PRO A 11 1.62 -23.83 -2.22
N PRO A 12 0.72 -22.94 -1.77
CA PRO A 12 1.07 -21.69 -1.11
C PRO A 12 1.79 -21.96 0.22
N THR A 13 3.10 -21.74 0.24
CA THR A 13 3.89 -21.78 1.47
C THR A 13 3.82 -20.43 2.18
N ARG A 14 3.71 -20.44 3.50
CA ARG A 14 3.75 -19.21 4.32
C ARG A 14 5.16 -18.66 4.28
N LYS A 15 5.39 -17.56 3.54
CA LYS A 15 6.72 -16.93 3.48
C LYS A 15 7.03 -16.26 4.82
N GLY A 16 8.22 -16.55 5.38
CA GLY A 16 8.65 -16.10 6.70
C GLY A 16 9.04 -14.63 6.81
N TRP A 17 9.23 -13.91 5.68
CA TRP A 17 9.68 -12.52 5.66
C TRP A 17 8.92 -11.65 4.65
N CYS A 18 9.01 -10.32 4.86
CA CYS A 18 8.59 -9.33 3.87
C CYS A 18 9.79 -8.99 2.97
N PRO A 19 9.60 -8.84 1.65
CA PRO A 19 10.70 -8.42 0.78
C PRO A 19 11.19 -7.01 1.15
N GLY A 20 12.47 -6.79 0.93
CA GLY A 20 13.15 -5.51 0.95
C GLY A 20 13.95 -5.32 -0.33
N ALA A 21 14.69 -4.21 -0.45
CA ALA A 21 15.66 -4.02 -1.52
C ALA A 21 16.88 -4.92 -1.30
N LEU A 22 17.37 -5.00 -0.06
CA LEU A 22 18.52 -5.82 0.34
C LEU A 22 18.20 -7.31 0.47
N LYS A 23 16.93 -7.66 0.70
CA LYS A 23 16.48 -9.05 0.80
C LYS A 23 15.26 -9.25 -0.09
N PRO A 24 15.47 -9.35 -1.41
CA PRO A 24 14.39 -9.53 -2.37
C PRO A 24 13.71 -10.89 -2.22
N MET A 25 12.55 -11.05 -2.84
CA MET A 25 11.74 -12.25 -2.81
C MET A 25 11.64 -12.86 -4.21
N GLU A 26 11.83 -14.17 -4.32
CA GLU A 26 11.56 -14.90 -5.57
C GLU A 26 10.10 -14.80 -5.99
N THR A 27 9.88 -14.56 -7.27
CA THR A 27 8.59 -14.49 -7.94
C THR A 27 8.65 -15.27 -9.25
N GLY A 28 7.54 -15.36 -9.99
CA GLY A 28 7.50 -16.12 -11.24
C GLY A 28 8.30 -15.47 -12.37
N ASP A 29 8.49 -14.17 -12.32
CA ASP A 29 9.18 -13.34 -13.30
C ASP A 29 10.61 -12.92 -12.86
N GLY A 30 11.15 -13.51 -11.79
CA GLY A 30 12.47 -13.18 -11.24
C GLY A 30 12.41 -12.79 -9.78
N LEU A 31 13.32 -11.93 -9.34
CA LEU A 31 13.30 -11.40 -7.98
C LEU A 31 12.44 -10.11 -7.90
N LEU A 32 11.77 -9.94 -6.77
CA LEU A 32 11.03 -8.72 -6.42
C LEU A 32 11.75 -8.02 -5.27
N ALA A 33 12.21 -6.81 -5.50
CA ALA A 33 12.71 -5.91 -4.46
C ALA A 33 11.61 -4.91 -4.05
N ARG A 34 11.52 -4.61 -2.74
CA ARG A 34 10.68 -3.53 -2.24
C ARG A 34 11.55 -2.37 -1.83
N VAL A 35 11.35 -1.24 -2.47
CA VAL A 35 11.97 0.04 -2.11
C VAL A 35 11.04 0.77 -1.14
N ARG A 36 11.53 1.02 0.06
CA ARG A 36 10.83 1.84 1.06
C ARG A 36 11.19 3.29 0.87
N VAL A 37 10.22 4.06 0.43
CA VAL A 37 10.37 5.49 0.20
C VAL A 37 10.09 6.23 1.50
N PRO A 38 11.07 6.95 2.06
CA PRO A 38 10.87 7.73 3.29
C PRO A 38 9.68 8.68 3.15
N ARG A 39 8.76 8.66 4.12
CA ARG A 39 7.53 9.47 4.11
C ARG A 39 6.64 9.27 2.86
N GLY A 40 6.91 8.26 2.02
CA GLY A 40 6.27 8.10 0.72
C GLY A 40 6.59 9.21 -0.29
N ARG A 41 7.65 9.99 -0.12
CA ARG A 41 7.98 11.17 -0.95
C ARG A 41 9.24 10.96 -1.77
N LEU A 42 9.15 11.28 -3.05
CA LEU A 42 10.25 11.27 -4.01
C LEU A 42 10.41 12.66 -4.61
N SER A 43 11.65 13.10 -4.79
CA SER A 43 11.92 14.13 -5.78
C SER A 43 11.67 13.57 -7.19
N LEU A 44 11.46 14.44 -8.18
CA LEU A 44 11.29 13.98 -9.56
C LEU A 44 12.53 13.25 -10.07
N ASP A 45 13.73 13.64 -9.62
CA ASP A 45 14.98 12.97 -9.97
C ASP A 45 15.09 11.56 -9.34
N GLN A 46 14.66 11.41 -8.09
CA GLN A 46 14.59 10.09 -7.47
C GLN A 46 13.59 9.17 -8.18
N ALA A 47 12.44 9.72 -8.58
CA ALA A 47 11.41 8.96 -9.31
C ALA A 47 11.90 8.54 -10.71
N ALA A 48 12.58 9.44 -11.44
CA ALA A 48 13.21 9.13 -12.74
C ALA A 48 14.28 8.05 -12.59
N ALA A 49 15.16 8.17 -11.59
CA ALA A 49 16.20 7.18 -11.32
C ALA A 49 15.64 5.79 -10.97
N LEU A 50 14.49 5.74 -10.29
CA LEU A 50 13.80 4.47 -10.00
C LEU A 50 13.18 3.87 -11.26
N ALA A 51 12.59 4.68 -12.14
CA ALA A 51 12.03 4.23 -13.41
C ALA A 51 13.16 3.66 -14.30
N GLU A 52 14.28 4.37 -14.45
CA GLU A 52 15.48 3.88 -15.15
C GLU A 52 15.99 2.55 -14.56
N ALA A 53 16.11 2.48 -13.23
CA ALA A 53 16.59 1.28 -12.56
C ALA A 53 15.67 0.07 -12.77
N ALA A 54 14.36 0.27 -12.86
CA ALA A 54 13.40 -0.81 -13.16
C ALA A 54 13.60 -1.40 -14.55
N VAL A 55 13.96 -0.58 -15.55
CA VAL A 55 14.29 -1.05 -16.91
C VAL A 55 15.66 -1.73 -16.93
N ARG A 56 16.69 -1.10 -16.35
CA ARG A 56 18.06 -1.60 -16.43
C ARG A 56 18.29 -2.88 -15.64
N CYS A 57 17.67 -2.98 -14.47
CA CYS A 57 17.94 -4.07 -13.53
C CYS A 57 16.83 -5.12 -13.51
N GLY A 58 15.61 -4.78 -13.96
CA GLY A 58 14.42 -5.62 -13.89
C GLY A 58 13.73 -5.82 -15.24
N ASN A 59 12.40 -5.98 -15.16
CA ASN A 59 11.55 -6.16 -16.35
C ASN A 59 10.77 -4.89 -16.75
N GLY A 60 11.13 -3.73 -16.19
CA GLY A 60 10.48 -2.45 -16.48
C GLY A 60 9.13 -2.25 -15.77
N VAL A 61 8.72 -3.14 -14.87
CA VAL A 61 7.45 -3.03 -14.16
C VAL A 61 7.67 -2.53 -12.73
N ILE A 62 6.95 -1.48 -12.37
CA ILE A 62 6.94 -0.89 -11.03
C ILE A 62 5.59 -1.10 -10.38
N GLY A 63 5.56 -1.70 -9.19
CA GLY A 63 4.36 -1.90 -8.40
C GLY A 63 4.22 -0.89 -7.26
N LEU A 64 3.00 -0.39 -7.02
CA LEU A 64 2.62 0.37 -5.83
C LEU A 64 1.99 -0.54 -4.80
N SER A 65 2.52 -0.52 -3.59
CA SER A 65 1.97 -1.30 -2.48
C SER A 65 0.94 -0.50 -1.68
N ALA A 66 0.03 -1.21 -0.99
CA ALA A 66 -0.90 -0.61 -0.03
C ALA A 66 -0.23 -0.01 1.24
N ARG A 67 1.09 0.17 1.25
CA ARG A 67 1.87 0.84 2.29
C ARG A 67 2.78 1.93 1.72
N ALA A 68 2.37 2.52 0.58
CA ALA A 68 3.13 3.57 -0.08
C ALA A 68 4.61 3.21 -0.34
N ASN A 69 4.90 1.96 -0.72
CA ASN A 69 6.22 1.52 -1.14
C ASN A 69 6.20 1.08 -2.59
N LEU A 70 7.36 1.09 -3.26
CA LEU A 70 7.51 0.61 -4.61
C LEU A 70 8.05 -0.83 -4.66
N HIS A 71 7.63 -1.56 -5.66
CA HIS A 71 8.15 -2.88 -5.99
C HIS A 71 8.81 -2.83 -7.36
N LEU A 72 10.06 -3.27 -7.46
CA LEU A 72 10.77 -3.49 -8.71
C LEU A 72 10.78 -4.99 -8.97
N ARG A 73 10.43 -5.40 -10.19
CA ARG A 73 10.22 -6.80 -10.56
C ARG A 73 11.16 -7.25 -11.66
N GLY A 74 11.21 -8.57 -11.87
CA GLY A 74 12.05 -9.16 -12.91
C GLY A 74 13.55 -9.05 -12.67
N LEU A 75 13.96 -8.77 -11.43
CA LEU A 75 15.36 -8.68 -11.03
C LEU A 75 16.01 -10.06 -11.01
N SER A 76 17.34 -10.09 -11.06
CA SER A 76 18.15 -11.29 -10.93
C SER A 76 19.29 -11.04 -9.94
N GLU A 77 19.90 -12.10 -9.42
CA GLU A 77 21.10 -11.97 -8.59
C GLU A 77 22.22 -11.19 -9.28
N ARG A 78 22.30 -11.27 -10.61
CA ARG A 78 23.28 -10.53 -11.43
C ARG A 78 23.00 -9.04 -11.45
N THR A 79 21.74 -8.60 -11.45
CA THR A 79 21.36 -7.18 -11.58
C THR A 79 21.14 -6.50 -10.22
N LEU A 80 21.07 -7.26 -9.11
CA LEU A 80 20.92 -6.69 -7.78
C LEU A 80 22.04 -5.74 -7.36
N PRO A 81 23.33 -6.01 -7.61
CA PRO A 81 24.40 -5.07 -7.24
C PRO A 81 24.24 -3.70 -7.90
N ASP A 82 23.85 -3.65 -9.18
CA ASP A 82 23.62 -2.39 -9.91
C ASP A 82 22.40 -1.65 -9.34
N LEU A 83 21.33 -2.37 -9.03
CA LEU A 83 20.17 -1.79 -8.36
C LEU A 83 20.56 -1.19 -6.99
N HIS A 84 21.32 -1.93 -6.17
CA HIS A 84 21.75 -1.44 -4.86
C HIS A 84 22.63 -0.19 -4.97
N ALA A 85 23.55 -0.16 -5.94
CA ALA A 85 24.39 1.02 -6.21
C ALA A 85 23.50 2.23 -6.56
N ARG A 86 22.54 2.06 -7.46
CA ARG A 86 21.64 3.14 -7.87
C ARG A 86 20.74 3.62 -6.72
N LEU A 87 20.17 2.70 -5.95
CA LEU A 87 19.36 3.06 -4.77
C LEU A 87 20.18 3.79 -3.70
N LYS A 88 21.48 3.46 -3.57
CA LYS A 88 22.39 4.15 -2.65
C LYS A 88 22.68 5.58 -3.11
N GLU A 89 22.91 5.79 -4.41
CA GLU A 89 23.14 7.13 -4.98
C GLU A 89 21.96 8.08 -4.69
N ILE A 90 20.74 7.58 -4.78
CA ILE A 90 19.53 8.38 -4.57
C ILE A 90 19.00 8.33 -3.13
N GLY A 91 19.72 7.69 -2.20
CA GLY A 91 19.35 7.63 -0.78
C GLY A 91 18.12 6.79 -0.44
N LEU A 92 17.82 5.77 -1.25
CA LEU A 92 16.63 4.92 -1.08
C LEU A 92 16.94 3.47 -0.68
N ILE A 93 18.10 3.23 -0.09
CA ILE A 93 18.48 1.92 0.46
C ILE A 93 19.01 2.07 1.88
N ASP A 94 18.64 1.14 2.74
CA ASP A 94 19.11 1.11 4.12
C ASP A 94 20.52 0.48 4.24
N ALA A 95 21.15 0.64 5.41
CA ALA A 95 22.47 0.11 5.68
C ALA A 95 22.49 -1.43 5.80
N ASP A 96 21.41 -2.00 6.33
CA ASP A 96 21.28 -3.45 6.47
C ASP A 96 19.80 -3.92 6.36
N PRO A 97 19.55 -5.21 6.02
CA PRO A 97 18.19 -5.74 5.87
C PRO A 97 17.35 -5.71 7.16
N GLU A 98 17.99 -5.74 8.33
CA GLU A 98 17.28 -5.71 9.62
C GLU A 98 16.75 -4.31 9.92
N VAL A 99 17.46 -3.28 9.49
CA VAL A 99 16.98 -1.90 9.53
C VAL A 99 15.85 -1.71 8.54
N GLU A 100 16.07 -2.11 7.29
CA GLU A 100 15.08 -1.96 6.24
C GLU A 100 13.71 -2.54 6.61
N ARG A 101 13.67 -3.73 7.21
CA ARG A 101 12.41 -4.41 7.54
C ARG A 101 11.58 -3.68 8.61
N LEU A 102 12.18 -2.80 9.42
CA LEU A 102 11.51 -2.08 10.51
C LEU A 102 10.86 -0.78 10.07
N ARG A 103 11.33 -0.14 9.00
CA ARG A 103 10.77 1.12 8.50
C ARG A 103 9.40 0.93 7.85
N ASN A 104 8.42 0.51 8.63
CA ASN A 104 7.02 0.37 8.23
C ASN A 104 6.20 1.53 8.81
N VAL A 105 6.50 2.74 8.38
CA VAL A 105 5.79 3.95 8.76
C VAL A 105 4.96 4.41 7.58
N VAL A 106 3.66 4.65 7.79
CA VAL A 106 2.76 5.29 6.83
C VAL A 106 2.35 6.62 7.41
N ALA A 107 2.51 7.69 6.65
CA ALA A 107 2.19 9.05 7.07
C ALA A 107 1.20 9.70 6.11
N SER A 108 0.54 10.76 6.57
CA SER A 108 -0.30 11.62 5.72
C SER A 108 0.53 12.11 4.53
N PRO A 109 0.07 11.89 3.30
CA PRO A 109 0.89 12.20 2.13
C PRO A 109 1.06 13.70 1.87
N LEU A 110 0.17 14.54 2.43
CA LEU A 110 0.09 15.98 2.17
C LEU A 110 0.11 16.82 3.45
N ASP A 111 0.65 16.32 4.58
CA ASP A 111 0.68 17.01 5.86
C ASP A 111 1.37 18.39 5.84
N ASP A 112 2.33 18.57 4.93
CA ASP A 112 3.07 19.83 4.73
C ASP A 112 2.39 20.80 3.75
N LEU A 113 1.40 20.35 2.97
CA LEU A 113 0.73 21.16 1.95
C LEU A 113 -0.76 21.39 2.27
N ASP A 114 -1.37 20.50 3.03
CA ASP A 114 -2.80 20.55 3.29
C ASP A 114 -3.12 21.58 4.39
N PRO A 115 -3.80 22.70 4.06
CA PRO A 115 -4.18 23.70 5.05
C PRO A 115 -5.21 23.19 6.08
N HIS A 116 -5.78 22.01 5.85
CA HIS A 116 -6.67 21.33 6.80
C HIS A 116 -5.95 20.30 7.67
N ALA A 117 -4.66 20.02 7.41
CA ALA A 117 -3.86 19.20 8.31
C ALA A 117 -3.74 19.90 9.67
N LEU A 118 -3.96 19.17 10.74
CA LEU A 118 -3.90 19.73 12.09
C LEU A 118 -2.45 19.95 12.55
N LEU A 119 -1.51 19.17 12.01
CA LEU A 119 -0.07 19.23 12.31
C LEU A 119 0.74 18.83 11.06
N ASP A 120 1.91 19.46 10.88
CA ASP A 120 2.96 18.91 10.02
C ASP A 120 3.69 17.80 10.80
N LEU A 121 3.48 16.57 10.41
CA LEU A 121 4.08 15.38 11.03
C LEU A 121 5.40 14.94 10.37
N GLY A 122 5.85 15.66 9.36
CA GLY A 122 7.08 15.34 8.64
C GLY A 122 8.30 15.20 9.53
N PRO A 123 8.59 16.14 10.46
CA PRO A 123 9.69 16.01 11.41
C PRO A 123 9.56 14.77 12.31
N SER A 124 8.35 14.48 12.82
CA SER A 124 8.09 13.32 13.68
C SER A 124 8.29 12.00 12.92
N VAL A 125 7.85 11.92 11.64
CA VAL A 125 8.06 10.75 10.80
C VAL A 125 9.54 10.51 10.55
N ALA A 126 10.31 11.54 10.15
CA ALA A 126 11.73 11.41 9.88
C ALA A 126 12.50 10.97 11.14
N ALA A 127 12.18 11.56 12.29
CA ALA A 127 12.80 11.21 13.56
C ALA A 127 12.45 9.77 14.01
N LEU A 128 11.20 9.30 13.77
CA LEU A 128 10.80 7.92 14.05
C LEU A 128 11.52 6.93 13.13
N GLU A 129 11.63 7.21 11.84
CA GLU A 129 12.37 6.35 10.90
C GLU A 129 13.85 6.24 11.30
N THR A 130 14.48 7.36 11.70
CA THR A 130 15.84 7.38 12.23
C THR A 130 15.96 6.52 13.51
N ARG A 131 15.05 6.69 14.46
CA ARG A 131 15.04 5.89 15.69
C ARG A 131 14.90 4.40 15.44
N LEU A 132 14.01 4.00 14.51
CA LEU A 132 13.83 2.60 14.11
C LEU A 132 15.09 2.01 13.47
N SER A 133 15.90 2.83 12.78
CA SER A 133 17.15 2.38 12.17
C SER A 133 18.30 2.26 13.18
N GLU A 134 18.38 3.13 14.16
CA GLU A 134 19.52 3.23 15.10
C GLU A 134 19.35 2.35 16.35
N ASP A 135 18.14 2.25 16.91
CA ASP A 135 17.92 1.53 18.17
C ASP A 135 17.85 0.02 17.95
N LYS A 136 18.98 -0.65 18.22
CA LYS A 136 19.13 -2.10 18.07
C LYS A 136 18.09 -2.91 18.89
N ARG A 137 17.55 -2.36 19.98
CA ARG A 137 16.53 -3.05 20.80
C ARG A 137 15.21 -3.19 20.04
N LEU A 138 14.86 -2.22 19.20
CA LEU A 138 13.66 -2.26 18.36
C LEU A 138 13.76 -3.31 17.23
N ARG A 139 14.95 -3.84 16.94
CA ARG A 139 15.14 -4.92 15.94
C ARG A 139 14.43 -6.24 16.33
N GLN A 140 13.97 -6.38 17.57
CA GLN A 140 13.15 -7.49 18.00
C GLN A 140 11.68 -7.37 17.58
N LEU A 141 11.24 -6.21 17.12
CA LEU A 141 9.88 -6.05 16.56
C LEU A 141 9.67 -6.94 15.34
N PRO A 142 8.49 -7.54 15.18
CA PRO A 142 8.17 -8.35 14.01
C PRO A 142 8.26 -7.53 12.71
N ALA A 143 8.68 -8.16 11.61
CA ALA A 143 8.88 -7.51 10.30
C ALA A 143 7.64 -6.83 9.70
N LYS A 144 6.45 -7.09 10.23
CA LYS A 144 5.19 -6.44 9.83
C LYS A 144 4.67 -5.44 10.86
N PHE A 145 5.39 -5.25 11.96
CA PHE A 145 5.04 -4.22 12.92
C PHE A 145 5.10 -2.85 12.27
N SER A 146 4.11 -2.01 12.49
CA SER A 146 3.95 -0.80 11.70
C SER A 146 3.34 0.35 12.50
N PHE A 147 3.64 1.55 12.04
CA PHE A 147 3.19 2.81 12.59
C PHE A 147 2.40 3.60 11.56
N VAL A 148 1.38 4.34 12.02
CA VAL A 148 0.70 5.35 11.23
C VAL A 148 0.81 6.68 11.96
N LEU A 149 1.15 7.74 11.21
CA LEU A 149 1.09 9.13 11.65
C LEU A 149 0.10 9.88 10.76
N ASP A 150 -1.04 10.25 11.31
CA ASP A 150 -2.16 10.85 10.59
C ASP A 150 -2.37 12.31 11.02
N ALA A 151 -2.10 13.22 10.10
CA ALA A 151 -2.27 14.66 10.30
C ALA A 151 -3.75 15.13 10.32
N GLN A 152 -4.70 14.22 10.07
CA GLN A 152 -6.16 14.47 10.06
C GLN A 152 -6.62 15.55 9.07
N GLY A 153 -5.87 15.76 7.97
CA GLY A 153 -6.22 16.67 6.88
C GLY A 153 -7.37 16.15 6.00
N ARG A 154 -7.32 16.51 4.72
CA ARG A 154 -8.32 16.08 3.71
C ARG A 154 -8.22 14.60 3.37
N LEU A 155 -7.04 14.00 3.50
CA LEU A 155 -6.77 12.59 3.23
C LEU A 155 -6.41 11.83 4.51
N PRO A 156 -7.37 11.65 5.46
CA PRO A 156 -7.11 10.94 6.70
C PRO A 156 -6.89 9.44 6.45
N LEU A 157 -6.02 8.84 7.26
CA LEU A 157 -5.51 7.47 7.10
C LEU A 157 -6.29 6.44 7.94
N GLY A 158 -7.56 6.68 8.25
CA GLY A 158 -8.33 5.86 9.18
C GLY A 158 -8.48 4.39 8.81
N ASP A 159 -8.36 4.05 7.51
CA ASP A 159 -8.43 2.69 6.97
C ASP A 159 -7.08 1.97 6.89
N VAL A 160 -5.97 2.65 7.21
CA VAL A 160 -4.64 2.04 7.20
C VAL A 160 -4.42 1.21 8.45
N ASP A 161 -4.23 -0.10 8.30
CA ASP A 161 -3.86 -0.98 9.42
C ASP A 161 -2.44 -0.68 9.93
N ALA A 162 -2.32 -0.41 11.24
CA ALA A 162 -1.05 -0.25 11.92
C ALA A 162 -1.10 -0.85 13.32
N ASP A 163 0.05 -1.17 13.90
CA ASP A 163 0.16 -1.66 15.28
C ASP A 163 0.03 -0.51 16.27
N ILE A 164 0.65 0.63 15.96
CA ILE A 164 0.56 1.87 16.74
C ILE A 164 0.17 2.99 15.79
N ARG A 165 -0.78 3.81 16.22
CA ARG A 165 -1.30 4.92 15.44
C ARG A 165 -1.21 6.21 16.24
N PHE A 166 -0.72 7.26 15.62
CA PHE A 166 -0.70 8.63 16.11
C PHE A 166 -1.64 9.46 15.24
N GLU A 167 -2.65 10.06 15.82
CA GLU A 167 -3.61 10.91 15.12
C GLU A 167 -3.58 12.32 15.68
N ALA A 168 -3.37 13.31 14.83
CA ALA A 168 -3.36 14.72 15.21
C ALA A 168 -4.71 15.16 15.78
N SER A 169 -4.67 15.93 16.83
CA SER A 169 -5.81 16.52 17.53
C SER A 169 -5.81 18.04 17.40
N ARG A 170 -6.99 18.65 17.53
CA ARG A 170 -7.16 20.11 17.38
C ARG A 170 -6.45 20.93 18.44
N ASP A 171 -6.10 20.34 19.57
CA ASP A 171 -5.35 20.97 20.67
C ASP A 171 -3.82 20.97 20.43
N GLY A 172 -3.36 20.54 19.25
CA GLY A 172 -1.94 20.48 18.91
C GLY A 172 -1.22 19.24 19.45
N THR A 173 -1.92 18.27 20.03
CA THR A 173 -1.36 17.01 20.51
C THR A 173 -1.62 15.86 19.53
N LEU A 174 -1.03 14.70 19.83
CA LEU A 174 -1.30 13.43 19.13
C LEU A 174 -2.03 12.49 20.07
N ALA A 175 -3.17 11.95 19.63
CA ALA A 175 -3.82 10.82 20.26
C ALA A 175 -3.16 9.52 19.76
N VAL A 176 -2.80 8.63 20.69
CA VAL A 176 -2.05 7.40 20.42
C VAL A 176 -2.92 6.20 20.68
N TYR A 177 -3.22 5.42 19.63
CA TYR A 177 -4.06 4.22 19.68
C TYR A 177 -3.25 2.95 19.41
N LEU A 178 -3.69 1.84 20.00
CA LEU A 178 -3.14 0.51 19.75
C LEU A 178 -4.12 -0.29 18.86
N ALA A 179 -3.60 -1.05 17.91
CA ALA A 179 -4.43 -1.93 17.10
C ALA A 179 -5.22 -2.91 17.97
N GLY A 180 -6.52 -2.97 17.78
CA GLY A 180 -7.43 -3.80 18.58
C GLY A 180 -8.22 -3.03 19.63
N ASP A 181 -7.88 -1.75 19.88
CA ASP A 181 -8.61 -0.88 20.79
C ASP A 181 -8.79 0.52 20.15
N ASP A 182 -10.04 0.93 19.95
CA ASP A 182 -10.40 2.24 19.39
C ASP A 182 -11.06 3.15 20.45
N ILE A 183 -10.99 2.77 21.74
CA ILE A 183 -11.66 3.49 22.84
C ILE A 183 -10.75 4.06 23.91
N LEU A 184 -9.49 3.58 23.97
CA LEU A 184 -8.46 4.11 24.85
C LEU A 184 -7.36 4.77 24.06
N ALA A 185 -6.94 5.96 24.47
CA ALA A 185 -5.78 6.64 23.88
C ALA A 185 -4.88 7.24 24.97
N ALA A 186 -3.56 7.17 24.72
CA ALA A 186 -2.61 8.08 25.35
C ALA A 186 -2.54 9.37 24.54
N GLN A 187 -1.99 10.43 25.13
CA GLN A 187 -1.70 11.69 24.44
C GLN A 187 -0.21 12.02 24.58
N CYS A 188 0.35 12.63 23.55
CA CYS A 188 1.71 13.17 23.56
C CYS A 188 1.83 14.43 22.71
N ALA A 189 2.84 15.23 22.97
CA ALA A 189 3.23 16.30 22.07
C ALA A 189 3.91 15.73 20.81
N PRO A 190 3.90 16.45 19.67
CA PRO A 190 4.57 15.99 18.43
C PRO A 190 6.04 15.61 18.64
N GLU A 191 6.75 16.33 19.49
CA GLU A 191 8.17 16.13 19.82
C GLU A 191 8.39 14.82 20.61
N GLU A 192 7.38 14.34 21.33
CA GLU A 192 7.44 13.11 22.13
C GLU A 192 7.11 11.86 21.31
N THR A 193 6.69 11.99 20.05
CA THR A 193 6.25 10.89 19.17
C THR A 193 7.26 9.75 19.16
N VAL A 194 8.54 10.07 19.03
CA VAL A 194 9.62 9.07 18.91
C VAL A 194 9.81 8.30 20.21
N ASP A 195 9.80 9.01 21.35
CA ASP A 195 9.92 8.37 22.67
C ASP A 195 8.72 7.48 22.96
N VAL A 196 7.51 7.99 22.73
CA VAL A 196 6.26 7.22 22.92
C VAL A 196 6.22 5.98 22.04
N ALA A 197 6.57 6.10 20.75
CA ALA A 197 6.65 4.97 19.83
C ALA A 197 7.66 3.92 20.29
N ALA A 198 8.84 4.33 20.73
CA ALA A 198 9.88 3.44 21.24
C ALA A 198 9.43 2.71 22.54
N ARG A 199 8.84 3.44 23.49
CA ARG A 199 8.33 2.87 24.75
C ARG A 199 7.23 1.84 24.50
N LEU A 200 6.30 2.10 23.58
CA LEU A 200 5.28 1.14 23.18
C LEU A 200 5.89 -0.07 22.44
N GLY A 201 6.90 0.16 21.58
CA GLY A 201 7.67 -0.90 20.95
C GLY A 201 8.37 -1.82 21.98
N PHE A 202 9.00 -1.26 23.01
CA PHE A 202 9.63 -2.01 24.08
C PHE A 202 8.60 -2.74 24.95
N ALA A 203 7.45 -2.12 25.24
CA ALA A 203 6.36 -2.77 25.97
C ALA A 203 5.83 -3.96 25.17
N PHE A 204 5.65 -3.82 23.85
CA PHE A 204 5.27 -4.93 22.97
C PHE A 204 6.29 -6.07 23.05
N ILE A 205 7.58 -5.79 22.86
CA ILE A 205 8.66 -6.81 22.91
C ILE A 205 8.64 -7.54 24.26
N ALA A 206 8.60 -6.79 25.36
CA ALA A 206 8.65 -7.36 26.71
C ALA A 206 7.43 -8.23 27.04
N LEU A 207 6.23 -7.84 26.58
CA LEU A 207 5.00 -8.59 26.81
C LEU A 207 4.85 -9.75 25.82
N ALA A 208 5.28 -9.59 24.58
CA ALA A 208 5.16 -10.62 23.55
C ALA A 208 6.04 -11.85 23.82
N ASP A 209 7.16 -11.70 24.54
CA ASP A 209 8.10 -12.78 24.86
C ASP A 209 7.60 -13.72 25.96
N VAL A 210 6.44 -13.45 26.57
CA VAL A 210 5.86 -14.25 27.65
C VAL A 210 4.81 -15.21 27.08
N GLY A 211 5.06 -16.54 27.19
CA GLY A 211 4.10 -17.61 26.86
C GLY A 211 4.37 -18.37 25.56
N GLN A 212 3.60 -19.45 25.34
CA GLN A 212 3.85 -20.43 24.25
C GLN A 212 3.50 -19.92 22.83
N ALA A 213 2.72 -18.83 22.67
CA ALA A 213 2.28 -18.28 21.39
C ALA A 213 2.56 -16.78 21.35
N ALA A 214 3.82 -16.39 21.09
CA ALA A 214 4.22 -14.99 21.00
C ALA A 214 3.39 -14.23 19.94
N PRO A 215 2.61 -13.19 20.33
CA PRO A 215 1.87 -12.36 19.38
C PRO A 215 2.84 -11.63 18.45
N ARG A 216 2.50 -11.60 17.17
CA ARG A 216 3.32 -10.93 16.13
C ARG A 216 2.73 -9.59 15.70
N ARG A 217 1.60 -9.18 16.27
CA ARG A 217 0.88 -7.94 15.99
C ARG A 217 0.29 -7.39 17.28
N MET A 218 0.22 -6.08 17.38
CA MET A 218 -0.34 -5.38 18.53
C MET A 218 -1.78 -5.80 18.83
N ARG A 219 -2.62 -6.00 17.82
CA ARG A 219 -3.99 -6.48 17.98
C ARG A 219 -4.07 -7.77 18.82
N ALA A 220 -3.24 -8.76 18.50
CA ALA A 220 -3.21 -10.01 19.24
C ALA A 220 -2.66 -9.85 20.67
N LEU A 221 -1.76 -8.86 20.87
CA LEU A 221 -1.30 -8.53 22.22
C LEU A 221 -2.40 -7.82 23.03
N VAL A 222 -3.11 -6.89 22.42
CA VAL A 222 -4.26 -6.20 23.04
C VAL A 222 -5.37 -7.20 23.40
N GLU A 223 -5.68 -8.14 22.53
CA GLU A 223 -6.65 -9.22 22.79
C GLU A 223 -6.24 -10.08 24.01
N ARG A 224 -4.95 -10.26 24.23
CA ARG A 224 -4.41 -11.09 25.32
C ARG A 224 -4.26 -10.32 26.65
N GLU A 225 -3.71 -9.11 26.61
CA GLU A 225 -3.29 -8.36 27.81
C GLU A 225 -4.22 -7.16 28.13
N GLY A 226 -5.00 -6.69 27.16
CA GLY A 226 -5.72 -5.42 27.22
C GLY A 226 -4.83 -4.20 26.91
N ALA A 227 -5.42 -3.17 26.31
CA ALA A 227 -4.69 -1.96 25.91
C ALA A 227 -4.14 -1.20 27.13
N GLU A 228 -4.89 -1.13 28.24
CA GLU A 228 -4.49 -0.44 29.47
C GLU A 228 -3.19 -0.98 30.06
N ALA A 229 -3.05 -2.32 30.10
CA ALA A 229 -1.83 -2.96 30.59
C ALA A 229 -0.61 -2.65 29.72
N ILE A 230 -0.78 -2.55 28.39
CA ILE A 230 0.29 -2.21 27.47
C ILE A 230 0.72 -0.75 27.66
N PHE A 231 -0.25 0.19 27.75
CA PHE A 231 0.06 1.59 28.07
C PHE A 231 0.76 1.73 29.41
N ALA A 232 0.29 1.05 30.45
CA ALA A 232 0.93 1.06 31.76
C ALA A 232 2.36 0.51 31.70
N LYS A 233 2.60 -0.60 30.97
CA LYS A 233 3.94 -1.16 30.75
C LYS A 233 4.87 -0.17 30.02
N ALA A 234 4.34 0.63 29.11
CA ALA A 234 5.06 1.71 28.44
C ALA A 234 5.20 2.97 29.31
N ALA A 235 4.71 2.97 30.54
CA ALA A 235 4.61 4.12 31.45
C ALA A 235 3.85 5.31 30.82
N LEU A 236 2.79 5.02 30.09
CA LEU A 236 1.87 6.01 29.50
C LEU A 236 0.53 5.96 30.22
N ARG A 237 -0.10 7.13 30.37
CA ARG A 237 -1.47 7.22 30.86
C ARG A 237 -2.42 7.26 29.69
N ALA A 238 -3.27 6.24 29.58
CA ALA A 238 -4.38 6.23 28.64
C ALA A 238 -5.66 6.70 29.32
N LYS A 239 -6.53 7.32 28.53
CA LYS A 239 -7.86 7.78 28.94
C LYS A 239 -8.89 7.30 27.93
N PRO A 240 -10.18 7.16 28.32
CA PRO A 240 -11.25 6.95 27.37
C PRO A 240 -11.27 8.06 26.32
N CYS A 241 -11.01 7.68 25.07
CA CYS A 241 -10.98 8.57 23.92
C CYS A 241 -11.33 7.75 22.69
N LYS A 242 -12.59 7.81 22.26
CA LYS A 242 -13.05 7.08 21.08
C LYS A 242 -12.37 7.62 19.84
N ARG A 243 -11.70 6.74 19.10
CA ARG A 243 -11.01 7.08 17.86
C ARG A 243 -11.99 7.59 16.80
N PRO A 244 -11.72 8.75 16.18
CA PRO A 244 -12.48 9.20 15.02
C PRO A 244 -12.32 8.21 13.86
N GLN A 245 -13.44 7.79 13.24
CA GLN A 245 -13.41 6.86 12.10
C GLN A 245 -13.34 7.63 10.77
N ARG A 246 -12.50 8.68 10.70
CA ARG A 246 -12.30 9.46 9.48
C ARG A 246 -11.39 8.68 8.53
N ARG A 247 -11.83 8.51 7.30
CA ARG A 247 -11.08 7.85 6.23
C ARG A 247 -11.30 8.61 4.92
N ALA A 248 -10.30 8.64 4.05
CA ALA A 248 -10.45 9.06 2.67
C ALA A 248 -10.63 7.84 1.78
N ALA A 249 -11.38 7.99 0.72
CA ALA A 249 -11.51 7.01 -0.33
C ALA A 249 -10.54 7.31 -1.49
N LEU A 250 -10.31 6.35 -2.37
CA LEU A 250 -9.48 6.57 -3.56
C LEU A 250 -10.01 7.73 -4.41
N ARG A 251 -11.33 7.94 -4.50
CA ARG A 251 -11.92 9.07 -5.21
C ARG A 251 -11.52 10.44 -4.68
N ASP A 252 -11.21 10.55 -3.38
CA ASP A 252 -10.75 11.80 -2.77
C ASP A 252 -9.30 12.13 -3.14
N VAL A 253 -8.59 11.15 -3.70
CA VAL A 253 -7.20 11.27 -4.16
C VAL A 253 -7.13 11.63 -5.65
N ILE A 254 -8.04 11.07 -6.47
CA ILE A 254 -8.02 11.19 -7.94
C ILE A 254 -8.46 12.58 -8.39
N GLY A 255 -7.75 13.14 -9.39
CA GLY A 255 -8.04 14.43 -10.01
C GLY A 255 -7.15 15.56 -9.51
N ALA A 256 -7.48 16.77 -9.94
CA ALA A 256 -6.77 18.00 -9.54
C ALA A 256 -7.44 18.64 -8.32
N HIS A 257 -6.66 18.89 -7.29
CA HIS A 257 -7.12 19.43 -6.00
C HIS A 257 -6.33 20.68 -5.63
N ALA A 258 -7.02 21.76 -5.22
CA ALA A 258 -6.40 22.96 -4.72
C ALA A 258 -5.97 22.78 -3.24
N TYR A 259 -4.72 23.09 -2.94
CA TYR A 259 -4.13 23.11 -1.60
C TYR A 259 -3.48 24.49 -1.35
N GLY A 260 -4.26 25.44 -0.86
CA GLY A 260 -3.82 26.83 -0.75
C GLY A 260 -3.66 27.49 -2.12
N ALA A 261 -2.48 28.00 -2.41
CA ALA A 261 -2.12 28.59 -3.71
C ALA A 261 -1.73 27.52 -4.77
N ASP A 262 -1.31 26.35 -4.32
CA ASP A 262 -0.80 25.28 -5.16
C ASP A 262 -1.88 24.23 -5.47
N PHE A 263 -1.62 23.44 -6.49
CA PHE A 263 -2.43 22.29 -6.87
C PHE A 263 -1.64 20.99 -6.71
N VAL A 264 -2.39 19.95 -6.40
CA VAL A 264 -1.92 18.56 -6.37
C VAL A 264 -2.79 17.76 -7.33
N VAL A 265 -2.16 17.00 -8.22
CA VAL A 265 -2.85 16.08 -9.11
C VAL A 265 -2.66 14.66 -8.60
N GLY A 266 -3.77 13.98 -8.37
CA GLY A 266 -3.80 12.58 -7.97
C GLY A 266 -4.25 11.66 -9.11
N ALA A 267 -3.55 10.55 -9.31
CA ALA A 267 -3.97 9.52 -10.25
C ALA A 267 -3.68 8.12 -9.71
N ALA A 268 -4.63 7.22 -9.88
CA ALA A 268 -4.45 5.84 -9.52
C ALA A 268 -3.75 5.07 -10.63
N VAL A 269 -3.12 3.98 -10.22
CA VAL A 269 -2.45 3.04 -11.12
C VAL A 269 -3.28 1.76 -11.17
N ALA A 270 -3.68 1.35 -12.36
CA ALA A 270 -4.51 0.15 -12.53
C ALA A 270 -3.87 -1.06 -11.84
N PHE A 271 -4.61 -1.66 -10.90
CA PHE A 271 -4.16 -2.80 -10.09
C PHE A 271 -2.83 -2.58 -9.33
N GLY A 272 -2.40 -1.30 -9.21
CA GLY A 272 -1.18 -0.91 -8.53
C GLY A 272 0.10 -1.26 -9.27
N GLU A 273 0.10 -1.35 -10.60
CA GLU A 273 1.29 -1.62 -11.42
C GLU A 273 1.36 -0.72 -12.64
N ILE A 274 2.55 -0.21 -12.96
CA ILE A 274 2.84 0.68 -14.08
C ILE A 274 4.12 0.24 -14.79
N GLU A 275 4.18 0.41 -16.08
CA GLU A 275 5.43 0.30 -16.85
C GLU A 275 6.30 1.55 -16.62
N SER A 276 7.60 1.35 -16.49
CA SER A 276 8.57 2.41 -16.22
C SER A 276 8.52 3.54 -17.25
N VAL A 277 8.30 3.20 -18.53
CA VAL A 277 8.22 4.20 -19.60
C VAL A 277 7.09 5.21 -19.39
N HIS A 278 5.95 4.77 -18.82
CA HIS A 278 4.84 5.68 -18.50
C HIS A 278 5.17 6.53 -17.25
N LEU A 279 5.92 5.98 -16.29
CA LEU A 279 6.38 6.77 -15.15
C LEU A 279 7.44 7.79 -15.57
N GLU A 280 8.36 7.45 -16.46
CA GLU A 280 9.35 8.39 -17.03
C GLU A 280 8.66 9.55 -17.76
N ALA A 281 7.73 9.24 -18.66
CA ALA A 281 6.95 10.26 -19.37
C ALA A 281 6.17 11.16 -18.41
N LEU A 282 5.50 10.60 -17.39
CA LEU A 282 4.83 11.37 -16.35
C LEU A 282 5.78 12.32 -15.62
N ILE A 283 6.99 11.86 -15.29
CA ILE A 283 7.98 12.68 -14.57
C ILE A 283 8.46 13.83 -15.45
N ASP A 284 8.67 13.59 -16.73
CA ASP A 284 9.09 14.62 -17.67
C ASP A 284 8.01 15.70 -17.87
N ASP A 285 6.75 15.28 -18.03
CA ASP A 285 5.61 16.20 -18.11
C ASP A 285 5.44 16.98 -16.80
N ALA A 286 5.50 16.31 -15.67
CA ALA A 286 5.40 16.96 -14.35
C ALA A 286 6.52 18.00 -14.13
N ARG A 287 7.74 17.70 -14.57
CA ARG A 287 8.88 18.61 -14.49
C ARG A 287 8.69 19.82 -15.39
N ALA A 288 8.23 19.61 -16.62
CA ALA A 288 7.94 20.69 -17.58
C ALA A 288 6.85 21.64 -17.08
N LEU A 289 5.91 21.13 -16.27
CA LEU A 289 4.81 21.89 -15.67
C LEU A 289 5.15 22.48 -14.29
N GLY A 290 6.40 22.34 -13.82
CA GLY A 290 6.89 22.96 -12.59
C GLY A 290 6.60 22.17 -11.30
N ALA A 291 6.18 20.91 -11.39
CA ALA A 291 5.98 20.06 -10.23
C ALA A 291 7.28 19.88 -9.41
N ILE A 292 7.15 19.74 -8.10
CA ILE A 292 8.28 19.65 -7.17
C ILE A 292 8.47 18.24 -6.59
N SER A 293 7.43 17.43 -6.53
CA SER A 293 7.53 16.10 -5.92
C SER A 293 6.46 15.13 -6.41
N LEU A 294 6.82 13.85 -6.40
CA LEU A 294 5.92 12.71 -6.55
C LEU A 294 5.74 12.05 -5.18
N ARG A 295 4.49 11.79 -4.79
CA ARG A 295 4.16 11.18 -3.50
C ARG A 295 3.38 9.89 -3.71
N LEU A 296 3.75 8.88 -2.96
CA LEU A 296 3.13 7.57 -2.96
C LEU A 296 2.02 7.53 -1.91
N THR A 297 0.93 6.87 -2.23
CA THR A 297 -0.18 6.69 -1.30
C THR A 297 -0.49 5.21 -1.05
N HIS A 298 -1.13 4.91 0.07
CA HIS A 298 -1.60 3.55 0.37
C HIS A 298 -2.80 3.14 -0.52
N TRP A 299 -3.46 4.10 -1.18
CA TRP A 299 -4.50 3.83 -2.19
C TRP A 299 -3.94 3.33 -3.53
N ARG A 300 -2.62 3.13 -3.66
CA ARG A 300 -1.94 2.79 -4.91
C ARG A 300 -2.15 3.86 -5.98
N ALA A 301 -2.10 5.10 -5.57
CA ALA A 301 -2.15 6.28 -6.40
C ALA A 301 -0.90 7.13 -6.17
N PHE A 302 -0.51 7.87 -7.19
CA PHE A 302 0.48 8.94 -7.11
C PHE A 302 -0.21 10.27 -6.83
N LEU A 303 0.49 11.16 -6.14
CA LEU A 303 0.16 12.57 -6.01
C LEU A 303 1.35 13.38 -6.52
N ILE A 304 1.10 14.26 -7.48
CA ILE A 304 2.09 15.19 -8.03
C ILE A 304 1.79 16.57 -7.47
N ALA A 305 2.75 17.17 -6.78
CA ALA A 305 2.57 18.41 -6.03
C ALA A 305 3.45 19.54 -6.56
N GLY A 306 3.04 20.80 -6.29
CA GLY A 306 3.78 22.01 -6.63
C GLY A 306 3.37 22.59 -7.99
N LEU A 307 2.15 22.34 -8.44
CA LEU A 307 1.61 22.83 -9.71
C LEU A 307 0.78 24.10 -9.52
N ASP A 308 0.75 24.95 -10.51
CA ASP A 308 -0.31 25.94 -10.64
C ASP A 308 -1.58 25.32 -11.25
N ARG A 309 -2.66 26.09 -11.38
CA ARG A 309 -3.94 25.60 -11.94
C ARG A 309 -3.78 25.07 -13.37
N GLY A 310 -3.09 25.81 -14.24
CA GLY A 310 -2.92 25.44 -15.65
C GLY A 310 -2.07 24.19 -15.81
N GLY A 311 -0.99 24.10 -15.03
CA GLY A 311 -0.14 22.91 -14.96
C GLY A 311 -0.89 21.68 -14.44
N ALA A 312 -1.75 21.84 -13.44
CA ALA A 312 -2.57 20.76 -12.92
C ALA A 312 -3.58 20.23 -13.95
N GLU A 313 -4.28 21.13 -14.65
CA GLU A 313 -5.22 20.76 -15.71
C GLU A 313 -4.51 20.05 -16.87
N SER A 314 -3.34 20.55 -17.29
CA SER A 314 -2.52 19.93 -18.34
C SER A 314 -2.01 18.54 -17.92
N LEU A 315 -1.56 18.41 -16.67
CA LEU A 315 -1.05 17.14 -16.17
C LEU A 315 -2.14 16.07 -16.07
N VAL A 316 -3.38 16.42 -15.71
CA VAL A 316 -4.51 15.48 -15.71
C VAL A 316 -4.71 14.88 -17.11
N HIS A 317 -4.64 15.69 -18.18
CA HIS A 317 -4.77 15.20 -19.55
C HIS A 317 -3.62 14.27 -19.93
N SER A 318 -2.38 14.71 -19.68
CA SER A 318 -1.20 13.88 -19.94
C SER A 318 -1.26 12.54 -19.19
N MET A 319 -1.63 12.54 -17.92
CA MET A 319 -1.77 11.31 -17.14
C MET A 319 -2.85 10.38 -17.72
N ALA A 320 -3.96 10.92 -18.22
CA ALA A 320 -5.00 10.13 -18.89
C ALA A 320 -4.46 9.46 -20.16
N ASP A 321 -3.71 10.19 -20.99
CA ASP A 321 -3.10 9.69 -22.22
C ASP A 321 -2.04 8.60 -21.93
N LEU A 322 -1.34 8.70 -20.81
CA LEU A 322 -0.40 7.69 -20.32
C LEU A 322 -1.09 6.49 -19.65
N GLY A 323 -2.43 6.45 -19.61
CA GLY A 323 -3.21 5.32 -19.10
C GLY A 323 -3.41 5.30 -17.58
N PHE A 324 -3.02 6.37 -16.87
CA PHE A 324 -3.36 6.52 -15.45
C PHE A 324 -4.86 6.73 -15.26
N ILE A 325 -5.35 6.40 -14.09
CA ILE A 325 -6.74 6.61 -13.73
C ILE A 325 -6.87 7.98 -13.09
N VAL A 326 -7.42 8.93 -13.83
CA VAL A 326 -7.67 10.32 -13.42
C VAL A 326 -9.15 10.64 -13.22
N ASP A 327 -10.03 9.68 -13.51
CA ASP A 327 -11.48 9.72 -13.26
C ASP A 327 -11.81 8.76 -12.10
N ALA A 328 -12.42 9.30 -11.07
CA ALA A 328 -12.85 8.51 -9.91
C ALA A 328 -13.94 7.48 -10.23
N ASP A 329 -14.65 7.66 -11.34
CA ASP A 329 -15.69 6.74 -11.83
C ASP A 329 -15.14 5.70 -12.82
N ASP A 330 -13.82 5.64 -13.05
CA ASP A 330 -13.21 4.57 -13.84
C ASP A 330 -13.47 3.21 -13.20
N PRO A 331 -14.09 2.27 -13.93
CA PRO A 331 -14.48 0.98 -13.34
C PRO A 331 -13.30 0.12 -12.88
N ARG A 332 -12.07 0.39 -13.33
CA ARG A 332 -10.85 -0.32 -12.86
C ARG A 332 -10.59 -0.09 -11.38
N VAL A 333 -11.05 1.02 -10.78
CA VAL A 333 -10.91 1.28 -9.33
C VAL A 333 -11.76 0.31 -8.49
N ARG A 334 -12.80 -0.29 -9.09
CA ARG A 334 -13.69 -1.27 -8.45
C ARG A 334 -13.09 -2.67 -8.36
N ILE A 335 -11.89 -2.89 -8.92
CA ILE A 335 -11.27 -4.21 -9.03
C ILE A 335 -9.96 -4.26 -8.24
N ALA A 336 -9.80 -5.29 -7.41
CA ALA A 336 -8.51 -5.70 -6.91
C ALA A 336 -8.00 -6.90 -7.71
N ALA A 337 -6.85 -6.81 -8.37
CA ALA A 337 -6.25 -7.91 -9.10
C ALA A 337 -4.79 -8.10 -8.73
N CYS A 338 -4.37 -9.36 -8.52
CA CYS A 338 -2.95 -9.69 -8.38
C CYS A 338 -2.31 -9.92 -9.77
N PRO A 339 -0.98 -9.99 -9.90
CA PRO A 339 -0.37 -10.20 -11.21
C PRO A 339 -0.74 -11.56 -11.85
N GLY A 340 -0.96 -12.61 -11.05
CA GLY A 340 -1.17 -13.96 -11.59
C GLY A 340 0.07 -14.55 -12.24
N ALA A 341 -0.08 -15.59 -13.07
CA ALA A 341 1.01 -16.14 -13.85
C ALA A 341 1.24 -15.30 -15.13
N PRO A 342 2.49 -15.22 -15.66
CA PRO A 342 3.70 -15.88 -15.15
C PRO A 342 4.39 -15.13 -14.00
N ALA A 343 3.99 -13.91 -13.69
CA ALA A 343 4.64 -13.04 -12.70
C ALA A 343 4.54 -13.58 -11.26
N CYS A 344 3.59 -14.45 -10.97
CA CYS A 344 3.46 -15.15 -9.69
C CYS A 344 3.55 -16.66 -9.87
N MET A 345 4.51 -17.32 -9.20
CA MET A 345 4.71 -18.77 -9.27
C MET A 345 3.52 -19.60 -8.73
N HIS A 346 2.61 -18.99 -8.01
CA HIS A 346 1.39 -19.64 -7.49
C HIS A 346 0.16 -19.38 -8.37
N GLY A 347 0.27 -18.45 -9.34
CA GLY A 347 -0.83 -18.12 -10.23
C GLY A 347 -1.06 -19.18 -11.30
N HIS A 348 -2.32 -19.38 -11.70
CA HIS A 348 -2.67 -20.28 -12.79
C HIS A 348 -2.72 -19.58 -14.14
N ARG A 349 -2.98 -18.26 -14.15
CA ARG A 349 -3.06 -17.43 -15.37
C ARG A 349 -2.79 -15.96 -15.07
N SER A 350 -2.55 -15.14 -16.10
CA SER A 350 -2.59 -13.67 -16.00
C SER A 350 -4.04 -13.26 -15.68
N VAL A 351 -4.23 -12.53 -14.58
CA VAL A 351 -5.58 -12.13 -14.17
C VAL A 351 -5.85 -10.64 -14.36
N ARG A 352 -4.83 -9.84 -14.63
CA ARG A 352 -4.99 -8.39 -14.84
C ARG A 352 -5.56 -8.05 -16.21
N ASP A 353 -5.15 -8.78 -17.24
CA ASP A 353 -5.72 -8.63 -18.58
C ASP A 353 -7.21 -8.97 -18.58
N ASP A 354 -7.57 -10.05 -17.89
CA ASP A 354 -8.97 -10.43 -17.70
C ASP A 354 -9.72 -9.37 -16.89
N ALA A 355 -9.16 -8.90 -15.78
CA ALA A 355 -9.73 -7.85 -14.94
C ALA A 355 -9.97 -6.54 -15.74
N THR A 356 -9.02 -6.14 -16.58
CA THR A 356 -9.15 -4.97 -17.46
C THR A 356 -10.32 -5.14 -18.43
N ARG A 357 -10.43 -6.31 -19.07
CA ARG A 357 -11.54 -6.61 -19.99
C ARG A 357 -12.91 -6.59 -19.31
N TRP A 358 -12.97 -7.06 -18.08
CA TRP A 358 -14.22 -7.13 -17.31
C TRP A 358 -14.58 -5.80 -16.64
N ALA A 359 -13.66 -4.86 -16.53
CA ALA A 359 -13.91 -3.59 -15.85
C ALA A 359 -15.14 -2.85 -16.41
N ALA A 360 -15.29 -2.81 -17.73
CA ALA A 360 -16.39 -2.11 -18.38
C ALA A 360 -17.80 -2.66 -18.05
N THR A 361 -17.89 -3.89 -17.51
CA THR A 361 -19.18 -4.48 -17.10
C THR A 361 -19.58 -4.10 -15.66
N LEU A 362 -18.69 -3.45 -14.92
CA LEU A 362 -18.94 -3.16 -13.52
C LEU A 362 -19.72 -1.84 -13.34
N PRO A 363 -20.60 -1.75 -12.34
CA PRO A 363 -21.28 -0.50 -12.01
C PRO A 363 -20.32 0.55 -11.48
N LYS A 364 -20.59 1.82 -11.76
CA LYS A 364 -19.89 2.95 -11.16
C LYS A 364 -20.07 2.96 -9.64
N GLY A 365 -19.20 3.64 -8.92
CA GLY A 365 -19.29 3.85 -7.47
C GLY A 365 -17.97 3.63 -6.74
N ASP A 366 -18.02 3.58 -5.42
CA ASP A 366 -16.84 3.51 -4.57
C ASP A 366 -16.49 2.10 -4.10
N GLY A 367 -15.22 1.92 -3.76
CA GLY A 367 -14.69 0.72 -3.16
C GLY A 367 -14.58 -0.48 -4.10
N VAL A 368 -13.81 -1.47 -3.69
CA VAL A 368 -13.58 -2.68 -4.47
C VAL A 368 -14.74 -3.66 -4.29
N ILE A 369 -15.39 -4.03 -5.38
CA ILE A 369 -16.50 -5.00 -5.43
C ILE A 369 -16.11 -6.32 -6.08
N LEU A 370 -15.08 -6.32 -6.94
CA LEU A 370 -14.57 -7.51 -7.61
C LEU A 370 -13.12 -7.77 -7.21
N HIS A 371 -12.82 -8.97 -6.76
CA HIS A 371 -11.46 -9.44 -6.55
C HIS A 371 -11.11 -10.52 -7.57
N VAL A 372 -10.06 -10.31 -8.37
CA VAL A 372 -9.56 -11.28 -9.35
C VAL A 372 -8.21 -11.81 -8.86
N SER A 373 -8.21 -13.05 -8.42
CA SER A 373 -7.04 -13.70 -7.81
C SER A 373 -6.46 -14.80 -8.68
N GLY A 374 -5.14 -14.81 -8.86
CA GLY A 374 -4.41 -15.85 -9.60
C GLY A 374 -4.39 -17.22 -8.91
N CYS A 375 -4.73 -17.29 -7.62
CA CYS A 375 -4.77 -18.51 -6.81
C CYS A 375 -5.60 -18.29 -5.53
N THR A 376 -5.84 -19.36 -4.75
CA THR A 376 -6.61 -19.31 -3.48
C THR A 376 -5.99 -18.44 -2.38
N LYS A 377 -4.77 -17.89 -2.55
CA LYS A 377 -4.08 -17.08 -1.54
C LYS A 377 -4.67 -15.67 -1.38
N GLY A 378 -5.33 -15.12 -2.39
CA GLY A 378 -6.04 -13.85 -2.33
C GLY A 378 -5.17 -12.62 -1.99
N CYS A 379 -3.92 -12.56 -2.49
CA CYS A 379 -2.92 -11.57 -2.06
C CYS A 379 -3.30 -10.10 -2.34
N ALA A 380 -4.07 -9.83 -3.40
CA ALA A 380 -4.46 -8.47 -3.77
C ALA A 380 -5.51 -7.89 -2.81
N ARG A 381 -6.40 -8.75 -2.28
CA ARG A 381 -7.42 -8.38 -1.29
C ARG A 381 -7.71 -9.55 -0.35
N PRO A 382 -7.10 -9.56 0.84
CA PRO A 382 -7.35 -10.60 1.85
C PRO A 382 -8.76 -10.56 2.48
N ALA A 383 -9.45 -9.41 2.41
CA ALA A 383 -10.81 -9.25 2.90
C ALA A 383 -11.82 -9.86 1.93
N ALA A 384 -13.00 -10.22 2.43
CA ALA A 384 -14.13 -10.62 1.62
C ALA A 384 -14.54 -9.51 0.62
N THR A 385 -15.06 -9.91 -0.53
CA THR A 385 -15.50 -9.01 -1.61
C THR A 385 -16.85 -9.50 -2.12
N ALA A 386 -17.70 -8.64 -2.66
CA ALA A 386 -19.01 -9.02 -3.19
C ALA A 386 -18.88 -10.17 -4.19
N ALA A 387 -17.89 -10.11 -5.09
CA ALA A 387 -17.50 -11.22 -5.93
C ALA A 387 -15.98 -11.42 -5.91
N THR A 388 -15.53 -12.66 -5.77
CA THR A 388 -14.13 -13.07 -5.90
C THR A 388 -14.00 -14.14 -6.96
N LEU A 389 -13.19 -13.88 -7.98
CA LEU A 389 -12.83 -14.81 -9.04
C LEU A 389 -11.44 -15.36 -8.76
N THR A 390 -11.36 -16.65 -8.52
CA THR A 390 -10.10 -17.35 -8.27
C THR A 390 -9.70 -18.16 -9.49
N ALA A 391 -8.57 -17.84 -10.11
CA ALA A 391 -8.06 -18.58 -11.25
C ALA A 391 -7.66 -20.00 -10.86
N THR A 392 -8.01 -20.95 -11.71
CA THR A 392 -7.67 -22.37 -11.65
C THR A 392 -7.01 -22.81 -12.96
N ALA A 393 -6.59 -24.07 -13.03
CA ALA A 393 -6.04 -24.62 -14.26
C ALA A 393 -7.03 -24.63 -15.43
N THR A 394 -8.33 -24.73 -15.15
CA THR A 394 -9.39 -24.87 -16.16
C THR A 394 -10.20 -23.59 -16.41
N GLY A 395 -10.14 -22.60 -15.52
CA GLY A 395 -10.96 -21.40 -15.63
C GLY A 395 -10.91 -20.56 -14.37
N TYR A 396 -12.05 -20.03 -13.97
CA TYR A 396 -12.23 -19.27 -12.75
C TYR A 396 -13.31 -19.91 -11.86
N ASP A 397 -13.02 -19.98 -10.58
CA ASP A 397 -14.01 -20.30 -9.55
C ASP A 397 -14.56 -18.97 -8.99
N LEU A 398 -15.89 -18.84 -8.90
CA LEU A 398 -16.59 -17.67 -8.37
C LEU A 398 -17.01 -17.90 -6.92
N VAL A 399 -16.58 -17.01 -6.03
CA VAL A 399 -17.05 -16.93 -4.65
C VAL A 399 -17.87 -15.64 -4.48
N LEU A 400 -19.06 -15.73 -3.92
CA LEU A 400 -19.93 -14.59 -3.61
C LEU A 400 -19.81 -14.21 -2.14
N GLY A 401 -19.68 -12.93 -1.83
CA GLY A 401 -19.58 -12.39 -0.46
C GLY A 401 -18.39 -12.95 0.33
N GLY A 402 -17.32 -13.41 -0.35
CA GLY A 402 -16.25 -14.15 0.31
C GLY A 402 -14.84 -13.87 -0.23
N ARG A 403 -13.90 -14.71 0.16
CA ARG A 403 -12.45 -14.63 -0.10
C ARG A 403 -12.03 -15.65 -1.16
N ALA A 404 -10.85 -15.47 -1.74
CA ALA A 404 -10.32 -16.37 -2.78
C ALA A 404 -10.16 -17.85 -2.39
N GLY A 405 -10.09 -18.16 -1.10
CA GLY A 405 -9.98 -19.54 -0.57
C GLY A 405 -11.29 -20.14 -0.08
N ASP A 406 -12.39 -19.37 -0.11
CA ASP A 406 -13.69 -19.83 0.38
C ASP A 406 -14.36 -20.77 -0.65
N PRO A 407 -15.36 -21.59 -0.24
CA PRO A 407 -16.08 -22.47 -1.15
C PRO A 407 -16.75 -21.68 -2.30
N PRO A 408 -16.51 -22.05 -3.57
CA PRO A 408 -17.06 -21.31 -4.70
C PRO A 408 -18.54 -21.66 -4.95
N ALA A 409 -19.31 -20.65 -5.35
CA ALA A 409 -20.69 -20.81 -5.82
C ALA A 409 -20.77 -21.39 -7.24
N ARG A 410 -19.78 -21.06 -8.11
CA ARG A 410 -19.64 -21.63 -9.47
C ARG A 410 -18.18 -21.98 -9.71
N ARG A 411 -17.93 -23.03 -10.52
CA ARG A 411 -16.57 -23.53 -10.79
C ARG A 411 -16.25 -23.55 -12.27
N GLY A 412 -14.96 -23.37 -12.58
CA GLY A 412 -14.39 -23.63 -13.90
C GLY A 412 -14.89 -22.69 -15.00
N LEU A 413 -15.38 -21.50 -14.66
CA LEU A 413 -15.89 -20.53 -15.63
C LEU A 413 -14.76 -20.07 -16.58
N SER A 414 -15.01 -20.11 -17.87
CA SER A 414 -14.15 -19.46 -18.86
C SER A 414 -14.20 -17.93 -18.72
N GLY A 415 -13.21 -17.22 -19.27
CA GLY A 415 -13.22 -15.75 -19.24
C GLY A 415 -14.43 -15.14 -19.96
N ALA A 416 -14.96 -15.80 -20.99
CA ALA A 416 -16.17 -15.37 -21.70
C ALA A 416 -17.44 -15.57 -20.84
N GLU A 417 -17.55 -16.70 -20.15
CA GLU A 417 -18.66 -16.95 -19.21
C GLU A 417 -18.63 -15.98 -18.03
N VAL A 418 -17.44 -15.62 -17.51
CA VAL A 418 -17.32 -14.58 -16.48
C VAL A 418 -17.81 -13.24 -17.01
N MET A 419 -17.43 -12.84 -18.22
CA MET A 419 -17.88 -11.58 -18.81
C MET A 419 -19.42 -11.55 -18.99
N GLN A 420 -20.01 -12.61 -19.49
CA GLN A 420 -21.47 -12.72 -19.62
C GLN A 420 -22.17 -12.67 -18.25
N LEU A 421 -21.63 -13.36 -17.27
CA LEU A 421 -22.16 -13.37 -15.90
C LEU A 421 -22.12 -11.97 -15.27
N LEU A 422 -21.00 -11.26 -15.38
CA LEU A 422 -20.88 -9.89 -14.86
C LEU A 422 -21.82 -8.91 -15.59
N ALA A 423 -22.01 -9.08 -16.90
CA ALA A 423 -22.92 -8.25 -17.68
C ALA A 423 -24.40 -8.50 -17.35
N ASN A 424 -24.80 -9.75 -17.12
CA ASN A 424 -26.19 -10.13 -16.94
C ASN A 424 -26.63 -10.10 -15.47
N GLU A 425 -25.78 -10.57 -14.55
CA GLU A 425 -26.10 -10.75 -13.13
C GLU A 425 -25.35 -9.73 -12.24
N GLY A 426 -24.46 -8.92 -12.80
CA GLY A 426 -23.60 -8.00 -12.04
C GLY A 426 -24.39 -6.97 -11.22
N ALA A 427 -25.50 -6.45 -11.74
CA ALA A 427 -26.33 -5.48 -11.01
C ALA A 427 -26.88 -6.09 -9.70
N GLU A 428 -27.37 -7.34 -9.73
CA GLU A 428 -27.87 -8.05 -8.54
C GLU A 428 -26.71 -8.50 -7.64
N MET A 429 -25.63 -9.02 -8.22
CA MET A 429 -24.44 -9.49 -7.50
C MET A 429 -23.80 -8.38 -6.68
N PHE A 430 -23.81 -7.15 -7.18
CA PHE A 430 -23.21 -5.98 -6.53
C PHE A 430 -24.24 -5.07 -5.82
N ALA A 431 -25.54 -5.43 -5.84
CA ALA A 431 -26.57 -4.71 -5.10
C ALA A 431 -26.23 -4.72 -3.60
N GLY A 432 -26.02 -3.54 -3.01
CA GLY A 432 -25.61 -3.37 -1.60
C GLY A 432 -24.10 -3.35 -1.34
N ALA A 433 -23.24 -3.60 -2.33
CA ALA A 433 -21.77 -3.61 -2.17
C ALA A 433 -21.12 -2.21 -2.17
N GLY A 434 -21.85 -1.16 -1.84
CA GLY A 434 -21.35 0.22 -1.76
C GLY A 434 -21.75 0.97 -0.49
N GLN A 435 -22.32 0.29 0.52
CA GLN A 435 -22.87 0.93 1.72
C GLN A 435 -22.11 0.63 3.01
N SER A 436 -20.89 0.07 2.95
CA SER A 436 -20.10 -0.25 4.15
C SER A 436 -18.78 0.51 4.21
#